data_bf68b4bc837189522743b280150625b5
#
_entry.id   bf68b4bc837189522743b280150625b5
#
_cell.length_a   1.000
_cell.length_b   1.000
_cell.length_c   1.000
_cell.angle_alpha   90.00
_cell.angle_beta   90.00
_cell.angle_gamma   90.00
#
_symmetry.space_group_name_H-M   'P 1'
#
loop_
_entity.id
_entity.type
_entity.pdbx_description
1 polymer ?
#
loop_
_entity_poly.entity_id
_entity_poly.type
_entity_poly.pdbx_seq_one_letter_code
_entity_poly.pdbx_strand_id
1 'polypeptide(L)'
;MANETNLLDMIQETSNFIKKRVNNKLPKTAIILGTGLGAVVDHIDIEVEIPYSEVPNFPVSTVQGHKGRLIFGTLGNKYIMAMQGHFHYYEGYTMQQVTFPIRVMKAIGIKTVFVSNASGGMNPDFKVGDLMVITDHINVFPEHPLHGKNIDELGPRFPAMVDAYSPRLIQMARDIAKEKGIRLMEGVYVGTQGPTFETPAEYRYFWRIGGDAVGMSTVPEVIVARHGDMEVFGISIITDLGVEGAVEEASHEEVQKAAAAAQPIMAMLVREMINRFEEL
;
A
#
# COMPACT_ATOMS: atom_id res chain seq x y z
N MET A 1 -16.65 14.19 -21.09
CA MET A 1 -16.18 13.35 -22.24
C MET A 1 -14.66 13.49 -22.46
N ALA A 2 -14.07 14.68 -22.53
CA ALA A 2 -12.62 14.84 -22.78
C ALA A 2 -11.71 14.19 -21.71
N ASN A 3 -12.11 14.18 -20.41
CA ASN A 3 -11.27 13.64 -19.33
C ASN A 3 -11.25 12.09 -19.24
N GLU A 4 -12.29 11.42 -19.72
CA GLU A 4 -12.39 9.94 -19.62
C GLU A 4 -11.52 9.25 -20.68
N THR A 5 -11.62 9.70 -21.92
CA THR A 5 -10.77 9.22 -23.01
C THR A 5 -9.30 9.42 -22.67
N ASN A 6 -8.95 10.54 -22.01
CA ASN A 6 -7.59 10.83 -21.62
C ASN A 6 -7.05 9.83 -20.56
N LEU A 7 -7.84 9.44 -19.54
CA LEU A 7 -7.37 8.51 -18.51
C LEU A 7 -7.11 7.10 -19.06
N LEU A 8 -8.02 6.57 -19.88
CA LEU A 8 -7.84 5.26 -20.53
C LEU A 8 -6.62 5.25 -21.46
N ASP A 9 -6.46 6.32 -22.26
CA ASP A 9 -5.29 6.47 -23.15
C ASP A 9 -3.97 6.53 -22.33
N MET A 10 -3.95 7.28 -21.25
CA MET A 10 -2.79 7.35 -20.34
C MET A 10 -2.45 5.99 -19.73
N ILE A 11 -3.46 5.23 -19.27
CA ILE A 11 -3.29 3.87 -18.74
C ILE A 11 -2.71 2.97 -19.84
N GLN A 12 -3.25 3.04 -21.04
CA GLN A 12 -2.80 2.22 -22.17
C GLN A 12 -1.37 2.56 -22.59
N GLU A 13 -1.03 3.84 -22.70
CA GLU A 13 0.33 4.31 -23.01
C GLU A 13 1.34 3.79 -21.99
N THR A 14 1.05 4.02 -20.70
CA THR A 14 1.92 3.59 -19.60
C THR A 14 2.07 2.07 -19.55
N SER A 15 0.97 1.34 -19.74
CA SER A 15 0.98 -0.13 -19.75
C SER A 15 1.81 -0.68 -20.91
N ASN A 16 1.70 -0.09 -22.10
CA ASN A 16 2.48 -0.49 -23.27
C ASN A 16 3.96 -0.20 -23.07
N PHE A 17 4.30 0.94 -22.48
CA PHE A 17 5.68 1.26 -22.11
C PHE A 17 6.26 0.22 -21.17
N ILE A 18 5.57 -0.11 -20.07
CA ILE A 18 6.03 -1.11 -19.10
C ILE A 18 6.18 -2.48 -19.78
N LYS A 19 5.17 -2.95 -20.52
CA LYS A 19 5.20 -4.22 -21.26
C LYS A 19 6.44 -4.34 -22.13
N LYS A 20 6.78 -3.27 -22.86
CA LYS A 20 7.98 -3.23 -23.70
C LYS A 20 9.27 -3.31 -22.88
N ARG A 21 9.36 -2.57 -21.76
CA ARG A 21 10.55 -2.52 -20.88
C ARG A 21 10.84 -3.88 -20.23
N VAL A 22 9.81 -4.68 -19.95
CA VAL A 22 9.93 -6.01 -19.33
C VAL A 22 9.82 -7.16 -20.35
N ASN A 23 9.95 -6.88 -21.64
CA ASN A 23 9.86 -7.87 -22.72
C ASN A 23 8.58 -8.75 -22.63
N ASN A 24 7.46 -8.17 -22.24
CA ASN A 24 6.18 -8.83 -21.98
C ASN A 24 6.21 -9.95 -20.91
N LYS A 25 7.25 -10.01 -20.10
CA LYS A 25 7.27 -10.86 -18.89
C LYS A 25 6.51 -10.14 -17.78
N LEU A 26 5.21 -10.42 -17.68
CA LEU A 26 4.31 -9.70 -16.77
C LEU A 26 4.01 -10.51 -15.51
N PRO A 27 4.15 -9.91 -14.31
CA PRO A 27 3.78 -10.54 -13.05
C PRO A 27 2.26 -10.50 -12.85
N LYS A 28 1.76 -11.40 -11.98
CA LYS A 28 0.38 -11.35 -11.48
C LYS A 28 0.29 -10.72 -10.09
N THR A 29 1.42 -10.50 -9.44
CA THR A 29 1.51 -10.00 -8.07
C THR A 29 2.32 -8.71 -8.03
N ALA A 30 1.80 -7.73 -7.31
CA ALA A 30 2.52 -6.48 -7.01
C ALA A 30 2.67 -6.26 -5.50
N ILE A 31 3.74 -5.56 -5.13
CA ILE A 31 4.01 -5.12 -3.75
C ILE A 31 4.24 -3.61 -3.76
N ILE A 32 3.53 -2.88 -2.92
CA ILE A 32 3.74 -1.44 -2.70
C ILE A 32 4.47 -1.25 -1.38
N LEU A 33 5.68 -0.71 -1.46
CA LEU A 33 6.56 -0.48 -0.33
C LEU A 33 6.50 0.99 0.08
N GLY A 34 5.86 1.26 1.21
CA GLY A 34 5.77 2.59 1.80
C GLY A 34 7.04 3.04 2.53
N THR A 35 6.92 4.10 3.32
CA THR A 35 8.03 4.73 4.07
C THR A 35 8.74 3.72 4.96
N GLY A 36 10.07 3.71 4.85
CA GLY A 36 10.95 2.86 5.68
C GLY A 36 10.94 1.37 5.30
N LEU A 37 10.25 0.92 4.24
CA LEU A 37 10.02 -0.50 3.93
C LEU A 37 10.88 -1.03 2.77
N GLY A 38 11.96 -0.34 2.45
CA GLY A 38 12.84 -0.67 1.31
C GLY A 38 13.61 -1.99 1.41
N ALA A 39 13.77 -2.56 2.60
CA ALA A 39 14.57 -3.79 2.78
C ALA A 39 13.94 -5.05 2.13
N VAL A 40 12.65 -5.04 1.81
CA VAL A 40 12.04 -6.13 1.03
C VAL A 40 12.72 -6.26 -0.34
N VAL A 41 13.19 -5.14 -0.90
CA VAL A 41 13.88 -5.10 -2.20
C VAL A 41 15.19 -5.89 -2.17
N ASP A 42 15.88 -5.96 -1.02
CA ASP A 42 17.14 -6.69 -0.88
C ASP A 42 16.96 -8.22 -1.05
N HIS A 43 15.71 -8.69 -1.00
CA HIS A 43 15.33 -10.09 -1.21
C HIS A 43 14.77 -10.38 -2.61
N ILE A 44 14.75 -9.39 -3.50
CA ILE A 44 14.27 -9.53 -4.88
C ILE A 44 15.45 -9.75 -5.80
N ASP A 45 15.43 -10.84 -6.56
CA ASP A 45 16.35 -11.04 -7.69
C ASP A 45 15.86 -10.14 -8.84
N ILE A 46 16.43 -8.92 -8.88
CA ILE A 46 15.97 -7.85 -9.77
C ILE A 46 16.40 -8.14 -11.21
N GLU A 47 15.42 -8.13 -12.13
CA GLU A 47 15.68 -8.27 -13.57
C GLU A 47 15.57 -6.92 -14.29
N VAL A 48 14.60 -6.08 -13.91
CA VAL A 48 14.37 -4.76 -14.54
C VAL A 48 14.02 -3.72 -13.47
N GLU A 49 14.63 -2.55 -13.59
CA GLU A 49 14.29 -1.36 -12.81
C GLU A 49 13.86 -0.23 -13.76
N ILE A 50 12.83 0.51 -13.37
CA ILE A 50 12.33 1.65 -14.14
C ILE A 50 12.08 2.82 -13.17
N PRO A 51 12.89 3.89 -13.19
CA PRO A 51 12.61 5.10 -12.42
C PRO A 51 11.23 5.67 -12.77
N TYR A 52 10.48 6.19 -11.79
CA TYR A 52 9.15 6.77 -12.05
C TYR A 52 9.22 7.93 -13.06
N SER A 53 10.31 8.68 -13.07
CA SER A 53 10.54 9.77 -14.04
C SER A 53 10.63 9.32 -15.51
N GLU A 54 10.88 8.02 -15.75
CA GLU A 54 10.88 7.44 -17.09
C GLU A 54 9.50 6.87 -17.48
N VAL A 55 8.64 6.64 -16.50
CA VAL A 55 7.31 6.02 -16.73
C VAL A 55 6.33 7.10 -17.18
N PRO A 56 5.78 7.01 -18.40
CA PRO A 56 4.79 7.98 -18.85
C PRO A 56 3.62 8.12 -17.88
N ASN A 57 3.17 9.35 -17.66
CA ASN A 57 2.02 9.70 -16.82
C ASN A 57 2.14 9.39 -15.31
N PHE A 58 3.28 8.85 -14.84
CA PHE A 58 3.48 8.65 -13.41
C PHE A 58 3.79 9.99 -12.72
N PRO A 59 3.27 10.18 -11.49
CA PRO A 59 3.79 11.21 -10.61
C PRO A 59 5.26 10.95 -10.26
N VAL A 60 5.94 11.96 -9.74
CA VAL A 60 7.30 11.83 -9.21
C VAL A 60 7.22 11.86 -7.69
N SER A 61 7.72 10.84 -7.01
CA SER A 61 7.75 10.83 -5.54
C SER A 61 8.69 11.93 -5.02
N THR A 62 8.19 12.75 -4.11
CA THR A 62 8.91 13.85 -3.47
C THR A 62 9.28 13.54 -2.02
N VAL A 63 8.82 12.40 -1.49
CA VAL A 63 9.04 11.99 -0.11
C VAL A 63 10.45 11.48 0.09
N GLN A 64 11.13 12.03 1.10
CA GLN A 64 12.47 11.59 1.49
C GLN A 64 12.46 10.11 1.92
N GLY A 65 13.37 9.31 1.36
CA GLY A 65 13.45 7.86 1.60
C GLY A 65 12.73 7.00 0.55
N HIS A 66 11.90 7.58 -0.31
CA HIS A 66 11.34 6.89 -1.48
C HIS A 66 12.33 6.93 -2.65
N LYS A 67 12.76 5.77 -3.14
CA LYS A 67 13.66 5.71 -4.31
C LYS A 67 12.95 6.01 -5.62
N GLY A 68 11.61 5.94 -5.66
CA GLY A 68 10.80 6.32 -6.81
C GLY A 68 11.04 5.46 -8.05
N ARG A 69 10.94 4.14 -7.93
CA ARG A 69 11.15 3.21 -9.05
C ARG A 69 10.20 2.01 -9.02
N LEU A 70 9.90 1.48 -10.19
CA LEU A 70 9.33 0.16 -10.39
C LEU A 70 10.44 -0.87 -10.47
N ILE A 71 10.25 -2.00 -9.81
CA ILE A 71 11.16 -3.14 -9.82
C ILE A 71 10.40 -4.35 -10.32
N PHE A 72 10.96 -5.07 -11.26
CA PHE A 72 10.47 -6.35 -11.73
C PHE A 72 11.53 -7.40 -11.48
N GLY A 73 11.15 -8.50 -10.83
CA GLY A 73 12.08 -9.53 -10.44
C GLY A 73 11.42 -10.66 -9.68
N THR A 74 12.22 -11.59 -9.18
CA THR A 74 11.73 -12.75 -8.44
C THR A 74 11.90 -12.54 -6.94
N LEU A 75 10.80 -12.65 -6.20
CA LEU A 75 10.79 -12.74 -4.74
C LEU A 75 10.34 -14.13 -4.32
N GLY A 76 11.23 -14.85 -3.68
CA GLY A 76 10.97 -16.26 -3.37
C GLY A 76 10.80 -17.09 -4.66
N ASN A 77 9.60 -17.63 -4.88
CA ASN A 77 9.30 -18.46 -6.07
C ASN A 77 8.43 -17.77 -7.12
N LYS A 78 8.16 -16.46 -6.97
CA LYS A 78 7.26 -15.71 -7.88
C LYS A 78 7.93 -14.50 -8.51
N TYR A 79 7.63 -14.30 -9.78
CA TYR A 79 7.96 -13.08 -10.49
C TYR A 79 6.95 -11.99 -10.09
N ILE A 80 7.44 -10.88 -9.58
CA ILE A 80 6.63 -9.81 -9.02
C ILE A 80 6.99 -8.45 -9.61
N MET A 81 6.09 -7.47 -9.44
CA MET A 81 6.35 -6.04 -9.56
C MET A 81 6.41 -5.43 -8.16
N ALA A 82 7.43 -4.63 -7.86
CA ALA A 82 7.46 -3.83 -6.64
C ALA A 82 7.51 -2.34 -6.97
N MET A 83 6.70 -1.56 -6.26
CA MET A 83 6.81 -0.10 -6.19
C MET A 83 7.67 0.26 -4.99
N GLN A 84 8.86 0.81 -5.20
CA GLN A 84 9.71 1.30 -4.11
C GLN A 84 9.42 2.77 -3.83
N GLY A 85 8.44 3.00 -2.97
CA GLY A 85 7.78 4.26 -2.71
C GLY A 85 6.44 4.37 -3.43
N HIS A 86 5.51 5.12 -2.85
CA HIS A 86 4.21 5.43 -3.43
C HIS A 86 3.96 6.94 -3.37
N PHE A 87 2.79 7.39 -3.83
CA PHE A 87 2.44 8.80 -3.90
C PHE A 87 1.43 9.12 -2.80
N HIS A 88 1.59 10.29 -2.17
CA HIS A 88 0.68 10.73 -1.13
C HIS A 88 -0.15 11.93 -1.59
N TYR A 89 -1.35 12.03 -1.06
CA TYR A 89 -2.25 13.15 -1.35
C TYR A 89 -1.65 14.49 -0.91
N TYR A 90 -0.92 14.52 0.22
CA TYR A 90 -0.27 15.74 0.72
C TYR A 90 0.89 16.25 -0.16
N GLU A 91 1.37 15.47 -1.10
CA GLU A 91 2.37 15.93 -2.07
C GLU A 91 1.78 16.89 -3.13
N GLY A 92 0.45 17.14 -3.07
CA GLY A 92 -0.28 18.01 -3.99
C GLY A 92 -0.86 17.30 -5.21
N TYR A 93 -0.81 15.98 -5.24
CA TYR A 93 -1.42 15.16 -6.28
C TYR A 93 -2.92 14.97 -6.04
N THR A 94 -3.70 14.90 -7.12
CA THR A 94 -5.10 14.49 -7.06
C THR A 94 -5.21 13.00 -6.68
N MET A 95 -6.37 12.60 -6.15
CA MET A 95 -6.60 11.16 -5.85
C MET A 95 -6.47 10.26 -7.07
N GLN A 96 -6.79 10.74 -8.27
CA GLN A 96 -6.58 10.01 -9.52
C GLN A 96 -5.09 9.82 -9.83
N GLN A 97 -4.26 10.83 -9.57
CA GLN A 97 -2.80 10.72 -9.76
C GLN A 97 -2.17 9.79 -8.73
N VAL A 98 -2.56 9.91 -7.44
CA VAL A 98 -2.10 9.00 -6.37
C VAL A 98 -2.37 7.54 -6.70
N THR A 99 -3.54 7.26 -7.27
CA THR A 99 -4.00 5.89 -7.56
C THR A 99 -3.76 5.43 -8.99
N PHE A 100 -3.20 6.28 -9.84
CA PHE A 100 -2.90 5.94 -11.24
C PHE A 100 -2.05 4.66 -11.39
N PRO A 101 -1.00 4.43 -10.57
CA PRO A 101 -0.23 3.18 -10.63
C PRO A 101 -1.07 1.93 -10.46
N ILE A 102 -2.11 1.98 -9.62
CA ILE A 102 -3.00 0.84 -9.38
C ILE A 102 -3.82 0.50 -10.63
N ARG A 103 -4.27 1.53 -11.38
CA ARG A 103 -4.92 1.34 -12.68
C ARG A 103 -3.98 0.69 -13.69
N VAL A 104 -2.74 1.12 -13.71
CA VAL A 104 -1.70 0.54 -14.57
C VAL A 104 -1.40 -0.91 -14.19
N MET A 105 -1.29 -1.22 -12.89
CA MET A 105 -1.13 -2.59 -12.40
C MET A 105 -2.24 -3.51 -12.93
N LYS A 106 -3.51 -3.09 -12.84
CA LYS A 106 -4.62 -3.85 -13.40
C LYS A 106 -4.47 -4.06 -14.91
N ALA A 107 -4.09 -3.01 -15.65
CA ALA A 107 -3.95 -3.05 -17.12
C ALA A 107 -2.79 -3.93 -17.62
N ILE A 108 -1.75 -4.14 -16.81
CA ILE A 108 -0.68 -5.08 -17.12
C ILE A 108 -0.96 -6.50 -16.62
N GLY A 109 -2.08 -6.74 -15.93
CA GLY A 109 -2.54 -8.08 -15.56
C GLY A 109 -2.30 -8.48 -14.11
N ILE A 110 -1.91 -7.55 -13.22
CA ILE A 110 -1.80 -7.81 -11.77
C ILE A 110 -3.18 -8.23 -11.23
N LYS A 111 -3.18 -9.26 -10.42
CA LYS A 111 -4.36 -9.84 -9.75
C LYS A 111 -4.33 -9.66 -8.23
N THR A 112 -3.14 -9.65 -7.65
CA THR A 112 -2.95 -9.54 -6.20
C THR A 112 -1.99 -8.41 -5.88
N VAL A 113 -2.38 -7.55 -4.93
CA VAL A 113 -1.57 -6.41 -4.48
C VAL A 113 -1.32 -6.54 -2.98
N PHE A 114 -0.05 -6.53 -2.59
CA PHE A 114 0.39 -6.40 -1.22
C PHE A 114 0.70 -4.92 -0.97
N VAL A 115 0.03 -4.30 -0.02
CA VAL A 115 0.30 -2.91 0.38
C VAL A 115 0.94 -2.89 1.76
N SER A 116 1.98 -2.08 1.91
CA SER A 116 2.67 -1.94 3.19
C SER A 116 2.93 -0.47 3.52
N ASN A 117 2.83 -0.12 4.79
CA ASN A 117 3.01 1.24 5.26
C ASN A 117 3.59 1.29 6.69
N ALA A 118 3.91 2.49 7.14
CA ALA A 118 4.15 2.84 8.53
C ALA A 118 2.95 3.63 9.04
N SER A 119 2.56 3.45 10.31
CA SER A 119 1.39 4.11 10.90
C SER A 119 1.53 4.34 12.40
N GLY A 120 0.86 5.37 12.91
CA GLY A 120 0.69 5.62 14.34
C GLY A 120 -0.36 4.68 14.94
N GLY A 121 -0.04 3.99 16.01
CA GLY A 121 -0.94 3.07 16.72
C GLY A 121 -1.81 3.81 17.73
N MET A 122 -3.11 3.51 17.73
CA MET A 122 -4.08 4.05 18.68
C MET A 122 -4.60 2.97 19.64
N ASN A 123 -4.47 1.71 19.28
CA ASN A 123 -4.86 0.59 20.11
C ASN A 123 -3.88 0.45 21.29
N PRO A 124 -4.35 0.44 22.56
CA PRO A 124 -3.48 0.36 23.74
C PRO A 124 -2.68 -0.95 23.87
N ASP A 125 -3.08 -1.99 23.13
CA ASP A 125 -2.37 -3.27 23.11
C ASP A 125 -1.17 -3.26 22.14
N PHE A 126 -1.05 -2.23 21.30
CA PHE A 126 0.03 -2.11 20.33
C PHE A 126 1.32 -1.59 20.97
N LYS A 127 2.44 -1.94 20.36
CA LYS A 127 3.78 -1.45 20.69
C LYS A 127 4.48 -0.96 19.44
N VAL A 128 5.37 0.01 19.59
CA VAL A 128 6.27 0.42 18.52
C VAL A 128 7.06 -0.79 18.01
N GLY A 129 7.05 -1.00 16.71
CA GLY A 129 7.65 -2.14 16.04
C GLY A 129 6.71 -3.33 15.81
N ASP A 130 5.47 -3.30 16.34
CA ASP A 130 4.48 -4.33 16.03
C ASP A 130 4.13 -4.33 14.52
N LEU A 131 3.93 -5.51 13.97
CA LEU A 131 3.31 -5.69 12.67
C LEU A 131 1.80 -5.81 12.87
N MET A 132 1.03 -5.00 12.15
CA MET A 132 -0.42 -5.04 12.13
C MET A 132 -0.92 -5.43 10.74
N VAL A 133 -1.59 -6.58 10.62
CA VAL A 133 -2.37 -6.90 9.42
C VAL A 133 -3.60 -5.97 9.39
N ILE A 134 -3.79 -5.30 8.26
CA ILE A 134 -4.95 -4.45 8.05
C ILE A 134 -6.13 -5.35 7.67
N THR A 135 -7.14 -5.39 8.53
CA THR A 135 -8.35 -6.21 8.31
C THR A 135 -9.48 -5.40 7.70
N ASP A 136 -9.49 -4.08 7.93
CA ASP A 136 -10.45 -3.14 7.38
C ASP A 136 -9.87 -1.71 7.41
N HIS A 137 -10.59 -0.75 6.84
CA HIS A 137 -10.16 0.65 6.89
C HIS A 137 -11.33 1.64 7.08
N ILE A 138 -10.98 2.82 7.57
CA ILE A 138 -11.85 3.99 7.60
C ILE A 138 -11.24 5.08 6.72
N ASN A 139 -11.97 5.53 5.71
CA ASN A 139 -11.53 6.58 4.80
C ASN A 139 -11.91 7.97 5.33
N VAL A 140 -10.91 8.74 5.75
CA VAL A 140 -11.07 10.13 6.24
C VAL A 140 -10.40 11.14 5.28
N PHE A 141 -9.99 10.70 4.09
CA PHE A 141 -9.50 11.61 3.06
C PHE A 141 -10.61 12.58 2.60
N PRO A 142 -10.26 13.83 2.24
CA PRO A 142 -11.23 14.83 1.78
C PRO A 142 -11.79 14.53 0.38
N GLU A 143 -11.10 13.70 -0.38
CA GLU A 143 -11.49 13.25 -1.72
C GLU A 143 -11.58 11.73 -1.79
N HIS A 144 -12.44 11.23 -2.68
CA HIS A 144 -12.58 9.82 -2.94
C HIS A 144 -12.01 9.47 -4.34
N PRO A 145 -11.16 8.45 -4.51
CA PRO A 145 -10.51 8.16 -5.79
C PRO A 145 -11.49 7.75 -6.91
N LEU A 146 -12.71 7.38 -6.56
CA LEU A 146 -13.80 7.06 -7.51
C LEU A 146 -14.83 8.19 -7.64
N HIS A 147 -14.53 9.40 -7.12
CA HIS A 147 -15.41 10.55 -7.29
C HIS A 147 -15.49 10.96 -8.77
N GLY A 148 -16.70 11.33 -9.18
CA GLY A 148 -16.99 11.72 -10.56
C GLY A 148 -17.77 10.66 -11.33
N LYS A 149 -17.78 10.79 -12.68
CA LYS A 149 -18.44 9.82 -13.56
C LYS A 149 -17.65 8.50 -13.59
N ASN A 150 -18.37 7.38 -13.53
CA ASN A 150 -17.73 6.07 -13.62
C ASN A 150 -17.19 5.82 -15.03
N ILE A 151 -16.07 5.12 -15.11
CA ILE A 151 -15.49 4.57 -16.34
C ILE A 151 -15.69 3.06 -16.22
N ASP A 152 -16.71 2.53 -16.91
CA ASP A 152 -17.18 1.15 -16.74
C ASP A 152 -16.09 0.12 -17.07
N GLU A 153 -15.16 0.46 -17.96
CA GLU A 153 -14.00 -0.36 -18.32
C GLU A 153 -13.02 -0.57 -17.16
N LEU A 154 -13.04 0.33 -16.17
CA LEU A 154 -12.16 0.28 -14.99
C LEU A 154 -12.81 -0.42 -13.79
N GLY A 155 -14.14 -0.62 -13.83
CA GLY A 155 -14.87 -1.31 -12.78
C GLY A 155 -16.30 -0.76 -12.56
N PRO A 156 -17.08 -1.40 -11.67
CA PRO A 156 -18.47 -1.04 -11.42
C PRO A 156 -18.59 0.31 -10.69
N ARG A 157 -19.71 1.03 -10.92
CA ARG A 157 -19.98 2.30 -10.24
C ARG A 157 -19.95 2.18 -8.71
N PHE A 158 -20.43 1.07 -8.18
CA PHE A 158 -20.56 0.81 -6.74
C PHE A 158 -19.85 -0.51 -6.38
N PRO A 159 -18.50 -0.50 -6.23
CA PRO A 159 -17.77 -1.69 -5.83
C PRO A 159 -18.10 -2.09 -4.39
N ALA A 160 -18.21 -3.39 -4.14
CA ALA A 160 -18.35 -3.92 -2.79
C ALA A 160 -16.99 -3.84 -2.06
N MET A 161 -17.00 -3.37 -0.80
CA MET A 161 -15.81 -3.20 0.02
C MET A 161 -15.80 -4.11 1.27
N VAL A 162 -16.77 -5.04 1.40
CA VAL A 162 -16.86 -5.94 2.57
C VAL A 162 -15.58 -6.76 2.77
N ASP A 163 -14.99 -7.25 1.68
CA ASP A 163 -13.72 -7.98 1.68
C ASP A 163 -12.63 -7.13 0.99
N ALA A 164 -12.51 -5.86 1.41
CA ALA A 164 -11.49 -4.96 0.86
C ALA A 164 -10.08 -5.54 1.01
N TYR A 165 -9.84 -6.22 2.12
CA TYR A 165 -8.64 -7.01 2.38
C TYR A 165 -9.00 -8.49 2.37
N SER A 166 -8.21 -9.31 1.68
CA SER A 166 -8.50 -10.72 1.44
C SER A 166 -8.50 -11.56 2.73
N PRO A 167 -9.64 -12.15 3.12
CA PRO A 167 -9.67 -13.03 4.29
C PRO A 167 -8.71 -14.22 4.18
N ARG A 168 -8.51 -14.73 2.96
CA ARG A 168 -7.58 -15.82 2.66
C ARG A 168 -6.14 -15.44 2.96
N LEU A 169 -5.71 -14.25 2.53
CA LEU A 169 -4.35 -13.77 2.75
C LEU A 169 -4.12 -13.36 4.21
N ILE A 170 -5.14 -12.79 4.86
CA ILE A 170 -5.11 -12.50 6.30
C ILE A 170 -4.91 -13.79 7.10
N GLN A 171 -5.68 -14.84 6.80
CA GLN A 171 -5.54 -16.14 7.49
C GLN A 171 -4.15 -16.74 7.25
N MET A 172 -3.63 -16.66 6.04
CA MET A 172 -2.26 -17.12 5.74
C MET A 172 -1.21 -16.38 6.57
N ALA A 173 -1.33 -15.05 6.70
CA ALA A 173 -0.43 -14.26 7.54
C ALA A 173 -0.47 -14.70 9.02
N ARG A 174 -1.67 -14.97 9.57
CA ARG A 174 -1.85 -15.51 10.91
C ARG A 174 -1.13 -16.86 11.10
N ASP A 175 -1.31 -17.76 10.15
CA ASP A 175 -0.73 -19.10 10.21
C ASP A 175 0.79 -19.05 10.16
N ILE A 176 1.35 -18.24 9.28
CA ILE A 176 2.81 -18.02 9.18
C ILE A 176 3.34 -17.37 10.46
N ALA A 177 2.67 -16.34 10.96
CA ALA A 177 3.09 -15.65 12.18
C ALA A 177 3.13 -16.61 13.38
N LYS A 178 2.09 -17.46 13.54
CA LYS A 178 2.04 -18.49 14.55
C LYS A 178 3.17 -19.51 14.41
N GLU A 179 3.43 -19.98 13.19
CA GLU A 179 4.50 -20.93 12.88
C GLU A 179 5.89 -20.36 13.22
N LYS A 180 6.11 -19.08 12.90
CA LYS A 180 7.40 -18.41 13.07
C LYS A 180 7.57 -17.73 14.44
N GLY A 181 6.57 -17.75 15.28
CA GLY A 181 6.58 -17.07 16.58
C GLY A 181 6.63 -15.53 16.45
N ILE A 182 6.04 -14.98 15.39
CA ILE A 182 5.96 -13.52 15.16
C ILE A 182 4.77 -12.99 15.96
N ARG A 183 5.00 -11.87 16.70
CA ARG A 183 3.90 -11.09 17.26
C ARG A 183 3.23 -10.34 16.11
N LEU A 184 2.05 -10.79 15.72
CA LEU A 184 1.23 -10.19 14.68
C LEU A 184 -0.04 -9.62 15.29
N MET A 185 -0.26 -8.33 15.10
CA MET A 185 -1.48 -7.65 15.49
C MET A 185 -2.43 -7.56 14.28
N GLU A 186 -3.67 -7.23 14.54
CA GLU A 186 -4.70 -7.00 13.53
C GLU A 186 -5.46 -5.74 13.88
N GLY A 187 -5.93 -5.01 12.88
CA GLY A 187 -6.67 -3.79 13.17
C GLY A 187 -7.22 -3.08 11.94
N VAL A 188 -8.00 -2.06 12.26
CA VAL A 188 -8.62 -1.12 11.31
C VAL A 188 -7.68 0.05 11.07
N TYR A 189 -7.34 0.30 9.82
CA TYR A 189 -6.48 1.41 9.43
C TYR A 189 -7.30 2.64 9.06
N VAL A 190 -7.02 3.78 9.69
CA VAL A 190 -7.62 5.08 9.36
C VAL A 190 -6.71 5.79 8.36
N GLY A 191 -7.23 6.06 7.16
CA GLY A 191 -6.51 6.81 6.15
C GLY A 191 -6.84 8.30 6.22
N THR A 192 -5.82 9.15 6.43
CA THR A 192 -5.93 10.62 6.51
C THR A 192 -5.10 11.31 5.43
N GLN A 193 -5.35 12.60 5.24
CA GLN A 193 -4.63 13.37 4.20
C GLN A 193 -3.19 13.74 4.55
N GLY A 194 -2.86 13.91 5.84
CA GLY A 194 -1.61 14.54 6.26
C GLY A 194 -1.51 16.02 5.84
N PRO A 195 -0.30 16.63 5.78
CA PRO A 195 1.00 16.06 6.15
C PRO A 195 1.34 16.18 7.65
N THR A 196 0.46 16.75 8.47
CA THR A 196 0.69 16.84 9.91
C THR A 196 0.44 15.50 10.58
N PHE A 197 1.26 15.18 11.59
CA PHE A 197 0.89 14.14 12.55
C PHE A 197 -0.37 14.58 13.33
N GLU A 198 -1.05 13.61 13.89
CA GLU A 198 -2.33 13.81 14.56
C GLU A 198 -2.15 14.50 15.89
N THR A 199 -3.08 15.41 16.19
CA THR A 199 -3.22 15.95 17.55
C THR A 199 -3.75 14.88 18.51
N PRO A 200 -3.55 15.03 19.84
CA PRO A 200 -4.12 14.11 20.83
C PRO A 200 -5.66 13.97 20.72
N ALA A 201 -6.36 15.00 20.22
CA ALA A 201 -7.80 14.98 20.03
C ALA A 201 -8.19 14.15 18.78
N GLU A 202 -7.39 14.23 17.71
CA GLU A 202 -7.57 13.41 16.50
C GLU A 202 -7.31 11.94 16.77
N TYR A 203 -6.25 11.58 17.51
CA TYR A 203 -6.03 10.20 17.95
C TYR A 203 -7.23 9.65 18.72
N ARG A 204 -7.76 10.41 19.72
CA ARG A 204 -8.96 9.99 20.46
C ARG A 204 -10.20 9.86 19.56
N TYR A 205 -10.35 10.76 18.58
CA TYR A 205 -11.44 10.70 17.63
C TYR A 205 -11.37 9.43 16.77
N PHE A 206 -10.23 9.17 16.16
CA PHE A 206 -10.02 8.00 15.31
C PHE A 206 -10.15 6.68 16.07
N TRP A 207 -9.63 6.63 17.30
CA TRP A 207 -9.86 5.47 18.17
C TRP A 207 -11.33 5.24 18.48
N ARG A 208 -12.08 6.29 18.82
CA ARG A 208 -13.52 6.19 19.13
C ARG A 208 -14.38 5.77 17.96
N ILE A 209 -14.02 6.07 16.74
CA ILE A 209 -14.74 5.61 15.54
C ILE A 209 -14.33 4.20 15.11
N GLY A 210 -13.43 3.53 15.84
CA GLY A 210 -13.05 2.13 15.63
C GLY A 210 -11.75 1.91 14.86
N GLY A 211 -10.90 2.93 14.74
CA GLY A 211 -9.57 2.79 14.12
C GLY A 211 -8.52 2.31 15.12
N ASP A 212 -7.65 1.39 14.73
CA ASP A 212 -6.54 0.87 15.53
C ASP A 212 -5.21 1.53 15.20
N ALA A 213 -5.05 1.97 13.98
CA ALA A 213 -3.87 2.70 13.50
C ALA A 213 -4.26 3.79 12.49
N VAL A 214 -3.42 4.83 12.35
CA VAL A 214 -3.65 5.94 11.43
C VAL A 214 -2.43 6.20 10.57
N GLY A 215 -2.65 6.57 9.33
CA GLY A 215 -1.59 6.97 8.40
C GLY A 215 -2.13 7.68 7.16
N MET A 216 -1.21 8.10 6.28
CA MET A 216 -1.49 9.07 5.22
C MET A 216 -1.51 8.45 3.82
N SER A 217 -1.79 7.14 3.71
CA SER A 217 -1.71 6.38 2.44
C SER A 217 -2.70 5.22 2.39
N THR A 218 -2.47 4.27 1.50
CA THR A 218 -3.04 2.91 1.48
C THR A 218 -4.52 2.86 1.12
N VAL A 219 -5.40 3.58 1.81
CA VAL A 219 -6.85 3.50 1.58
C VAL A 219 -7.25 3.82 0.14
N PRO A 220 -6.77 4.91 -0.49
CA PRO A 220 -7.08 5.20 -1.88
C PRO A 220 -6.64 4.09 -2.84
N GLU A 221 -5.45 3.52 -2.61
CA GLU A 221 -4.88 2.43 -3.42
C GLU A 221 -5.73 1.15 -3.29
N VAL A 222 -6.13 0.79 -2.08
CA VAL A 222 -7.02 -0.36 -1.80
C VAL A 222 -8.38 -0.18 -2.48
N ILE A 223 -8.99 1.00 -2.38
CA ILE A 223 -10.27 1.31 -3.04
C ILE A 223 -10.16 1.08 -4.55
N VAL A 224 -9.11 1.59 -5.19
CA VAL A 224 -8.92 1.46 -6.64
C VAL A 224 -8.54 0.04 -7.05
N ALA A 225 -7.77 -0.67 -6.23
CA ALA A 225 -7.47 -2.09 -6.44
C ALA A 225 -8.75 -2.93 -6.43
N ARG A 226 -9.60 -2.76 -5.42
CA ARG A 226 -10.89 -3.45 -5.31
C ARG A 226 -11.87 -3.05 -6.42
N HIS A 227 -11.89 -1.77 -6.82
CA HIS A 227 -12.68 -1.34 -7.98
C HIS A 227 -12.26 -2.07 -9.26
N GLY A 228 -10.96 -2.35 -9.42
CA GLY A 228 -10.40 -3.13 -10.53
C GLY A 228 -10.45 -4.65 -10.31
N ASP A 229 -11.16 -5.15 -9.30
CA ASP A 229 -11.25 -6.58 -8.98
C ASP A 229 -9.89 -7.25 -8.75
N MET A 230 -9.00 -6.57 -8.02
CA MET A 230 -7.74 -7.13 -7.54
C MET A 230 -7.88 -7.56 -6.08
N GLU A 231 -7.26 -8.68 -5.72
CA GLU A 231 -7.15 -9.14 -4.33
C GLU A 231 -6.11 -8.29 -3.59
N VAL A 232 -6.39 -7.89 -2.35
CA VAL A 232 -5.50 -7.02 -1.57
C VAL A 232 -5.13 -7.65 -0.24
N PHE A 233 -3.86 -7.56 0.13
CA PHE A 233 -3.35 -7.78 1.48
C PHE A 233 -2.68 -6.51 1.98
N GLY A 234 -2.99 -6.09 3.21
CA GLY A 234 -2.42 -4.89 3.83
C GLY A 234 -1.68 -5.23 5.12
N ILE A 235 -0.49 -4.64 5.28
CA ILE A 235 0.29 -4.75 6.50
C ILE A 235 0.91 -3.40 6.87
N SER A 236 0.88 -3.08 8.14
CA SER A 236 1.45 -1.86 8.70
C SER A 236 2.53 -2.17 9.72
N ILE A 237 3.56 -1.30 9.83
CA ILE A 237 4.44 -1.26 10.99
C ILE A 237 3.97 -0.13 11.88
N ILE A 238 3.72 -0.41 13.16
CA ILE A 238 3.40 0.59 14.16
C ILE A 238 4.68 1.33 14.54
N THR A 239 4.77 2.61 14.24
CA THR A 239 6.00 3.41 14.37
C THR A 239 6.01 4.35 15.55
N ASP A 240 4.84 4.72 16.02
CA ASP A 240 4.58 5.61 17.15
C ASP A 240 3.23 5.26 17.78
N LEU A 241 2.95 5.82 18.96
CA LEU A 241 1.72 5.54 19.69
C LEU A 241 0.99 6.84 20.04
N GLY A 242 -0.27 6.93 19.58
CA GLY A 242 -1.22 7.98 19.92
C GLY A 242 -2.24 7.54 20.99
N VAL A 243 -1.80 6.73 21.96
CA VAL A 243 -2.70 6.26 23.04
C VAL A 243 -2.95 7.37 24.06
N GLU A 244 -4.18 7.48 24.56
CA GLU A 244 -4.56 8.52 25.54
C GLU A 244 -3.66 8.48 26.78
N GLY A 245 -3.02 9.62 27.07
CA GLY A 245 -2.05 9.77 28.20
C GLY A 245 -0.61 9.38 27.87
N ALA A 246 -0.33 8.87 26.66
CA ALA A 246 1.00 8.45 26.21
C ALA A 246 1.33 8.96 24.79
N VAL A 247 0.70 10.07 24.35
CA VAL A 247 1.04 10.68 23.06
C VAL A 247 2.39 11.37 23.18
N GLU A 248 3.40 10.82 22.52
CA GLU A 248 4.73 11.42 22.40
C GLU A 248 4.83 12.22 21.10
N GLU A 249 5.75 13.19 21.06
CA GLU A 249 6.04 13.92 19.83
C GLU A 249 6.70 12.96 18.82
N ALA A 250 6.02 12.69 17.70
CA ALA A 250 6.56 11.86 16.63
C ALA A 250 7.30 12.73 15.61
N SER A 251 8.48 12.30 15.20
CA SER A 251 9.23 12.87 14.09
C SER A 251 9.34 11.88 12.94
N HIS A 252 9.48 12.39 11.70
CA HIS A 252 9.66 11.54 10.53
C HIS A 252 10.90 10.63 10.65
N GLU A 253 11.96 11.12 11.32
CA GLU A 253 13.19 10.34 11.56
C GLU A 253 12.93 9.17 12.51
N GLU A 254 12.19 9.38 13.61
CA GLU A 254 11.80 8.32 14.55
C GLU A 254 10.90 7.28 13.90
N VAL A 255 9.94 7.73 13.09
CA VAL A 255 9.08 6.85 12.27
C VAL A 255 9.93 5.97 11.33
N GLN A 256 10.88 6.56 10.61
CA GLN A 256 11.79 5.80 9.74
C GLN A 256 12.65 4.80 10.52
N LYS A 257 13.16 5.19 11.68
CA LYS A 257 13.98 4.33 12.55
C LYS A 257 13.18 3.14 13.10
N ALA A 258 11.97 3.40 13.59
CA ALA A 258 11.07 2.34 14.08
C ALA A 258 10.67 1.38 12.96
N ALA A 259 10.31 1.91 11.78
CA ALA A 259 10.01 1.11 10.62
C ALA A 259 11.21 0.24 10.20
N ALA A 260 12.40 0.81 10.12
CA ALA A 260 13.63 0.09 9.76
C ALA A 260 13.94 -1.08 10.71
N ALA A 261 13.69 -0.93 12.01
CA ALA A 261 13.90 -1.98 12.99
C ALA A 261 12.96 -3.19 12.81
N ALA A 262 11.72 -2.96 12.38
CA ALA A 262 10.71 -4.01 12.17
C ALA A 262 10.74 -4.64 10.76
N GLN A 263 11.40 -3.98 9.79
CA GLN A 263 11.47 -4.42 8.39
C GLN A 263 11.90 -5.88 8.19
N PRO A 264 12.94 -6.42 8.86
CA PRO A 264 13.38 -7.79 8.61
C PRO A 264 12.28 -8.83 8.89
N ILE A 265 11.47 -8.59 9.93
CA ILE A 265 10.37 -9.48 10.30
C ILE A 265 9.26 -9.37 9.26
N MET A 266 8.91 -8.16 8.84
CA MET A 266 7.90 -7.95 7.80
C MET A 266 8.35 -8.53 6.45
N ALA A 267 9.60 -8.30 6.04
CA ALA A 267 10.14 -8.86 4.80
C ALA A 267 10.10 -10.39 4.80
N MET A 268 10.41 -11.02 5.92
CA MET A 268 10.32 -12.47 6.09
C MET A 268 8.87 -12.94 5.96
N LEU A 269 7.91 -12.29 6.64
CA LEU A 269 6.49 -12.64 6.57
C LEU A 269 5.96 -12.50 5.13
N VAL A 270 6.21 -11.37 4.47
CA VAL A 270 5.76 -11.13 3.09
C VAL A 270 6.37 -12.16 2.13
N ARG A 271 7.66 -12.46 2.26
CA ARG A 271 8.33 -13.48 1.43
C ARG A 271 7.73 -14.88 1.63
N GLU A 272 7.45 -15.27 2.87
CA GLU A 272 6.80 -16.55 3.17
C GLU A 272 5.38 -16.59 2.58
N MET A 273 4.62 -15.49 2.65
CA MET A 273 3.32 -15.40 2.02
C MET A 273 3.44 -15.54 0.49
N ILE A 274 4.36 -14.80 -0.15
CA ILE A 274 4.60 -14.90 -1.59
C ILE A 274 4.94 -16.32 -2.02
N ASN A 275 5.70 -17.06 -1.21
CA ASN A 275 6.04 -18.44 -1.52
C ASN A 275 4.83 -19.40 -1.43
N ARG A 276 3.86 -19.11 -0.57
CA ARG A 276 2.79 -20.06 -0.22
C ARG A 276 1.45 -19.78 -0.90
N PHE A 277 1.15 -18.50 -1.22
CA PHE A 277 -0.16 -18.23 -1.81
C PHE A 277 -0.24 -18.69 -3.27
N GLU A 278 -1.42 -19.14 -3.67
CA GLU A 278 -1.74 -19.43 -5.06
C GLU A 278 -2.20 -18.17 -5.77
N GLU A 279 -1.61 -17.87 -6.92
CA GLU A 279 -2.01 -16.73 -7.76
C GLU A 279 -3.36 -17.03 -8.44
N LEU A 280 -4.24 -16.00 -8.49
CA LEU A 280 -5.55 -16.07 -9.12
C LEU A 280 -5.48 -16.03 -10.66
#